data_b463984896ecc0afd09a6f5f59bcb71b
#
_entry.id   b463984896ecc0afd09a6f5f59bcb71b
#
_cell.length_a   1.000
_cell.length_b   1.000
_cell.length_c   1.000
_cell.angle_alpha   90.00
_cell.angle_beta   90.00
_cell.angle_gamma   90.00
#
_symmetry.space_group_name_H-M   'P 1'
#
loop_
_entity.id
_entity.type
_entity.pdbx_description
1 polymer ?
#
loop_
_entity_poly.entity_id
_entity_poly.type
_entity_poly.pdbx_seq_one_letter_code
_entity_poly.pdbx_strand_id
1 'polypeptide(L)'
;MRATDESADDRHFQIERTLRPERVRIRSFGPNDIPSVASIVREALRENYPTSLYLDIHRWWRDGFLVADLDGHPVGFLAAVISSDGQARILMFAVSTEFRRRGIGRQMMDAFVQTCGMRGLRRIELEVRISNEEAIRFYKHYGFEIAAVLPKFYTDGEDGFKMVRPVG
;
A
#
# COMPACT_ATOMS: atom_id res chain seq x y z
N MET A 1 -7.15 -7.32 -55.30
CA MET A 1 -6.55 -7.87 -54.09
C MET A 1 -6.10 -6.70 -53.20
N ARG A 2 -6.94 -6.31 -52.26
CA ARG A 2 -6.65 -5.18 -51.36
C ARG A 2 -6.21 -5.77 -50.01
N ALA A 3 -4.95 -5.58 -49.66
CA ALA A 3 -4.45 -5.91 -48.35
C ALA A 3 -4.92 -4.78 -47.40
N THR A 4 -5.70 -5.15 -46.42
CA THR A 4 -6.29 -4.26 -45.43
C THR A 4 -5.23 -3.75 -44.47
N ASP A 5 -5.22 -2.45 -44.31
CA ASP A 5 -4.41 -1.63 -43.43
C ASP A 5 -4.90 -1.75 -41.97
N GLU A 6 -4.89 -2.94 -41.41
CA GLU A 6 -5.31 -3.22 -40.04
C GLU A 6 -4.16 -3.16 -39.00
N SER A 7 -2.92 -3.05 -39.47
CA SER A 7 -1.76 -3.15 -38.58
C SER A 7 -1.25 -1.80 -38.05
N ALA A 8 -1.70 -0.69 -38.63
CA ALA A 8 -1.26 0.66 -38.23
C ALA A 8 -2.12 1.23 -37.08
N ASP A 9 -3.40 0.91 -37.08
CA ASP A 9 -4.36 1.43 -36.11
C ASP A 9 -4.18 0.77 -34.73
N ASP A 10 -3.89 -0.52 -34.72
CA ASP A 10 -3.68 -1.29 -33.47
C ASP A 10 -2.36 -0.89 -32.76
N ARG A 11 -1.33 -0.56 -33.53
CA ARG A 11 -0.06 -0.05 -33.00
C ARG A 11 -0.19 1.38 -32.45
N HIS A 12 -1.00 2.20 -33.08
CA HIS A 12 -1.25 3.56 -32.61
C HIS A 12 -2.05 3.55 -31.30
N PHE A 13 -3.01 2.66 -31.19
CA PHE A 13 -3.82 2.47 -29.98
C PHE A 13 -2.99 1.93 -28.80
N GLN A 14 -2.05 1.02 -29.06
CA GLN A 14 -1.12 0.51 -28.04
C GLN A 14 -0.09 1.57 -27.60
N ILE A 15 0.38 2.40 -28.53
CA ILE A 15 1.31 3.50 -28.23
C ILE A 15 0.62 4.59 -27.40
N GLU A 16 -0.63 4.93 -27.72
CA GLU A 16 -1.40 5.89 -26.92
C GLU A 16 -1.69 5.37 -25.51
N ARG A 17 -1.89 4.05 -25.35
CA ARG A 17 -2.08 3.43 -24.06
C ARG A 17 -0.81 3.47 -23.20
N THR A 18 0.36 3.42 -23.85
CA THR A 18 1.67 3.48 -23.17
C THR A 18 2.05 4.94 -22.81
N LEU A 19 1.48 5.93 -23.48
CA LEU A 19 1.76 7.37 -23.28
C LEU A 19 0.78 8.06 -22.35
N ARG A 20 -0.33 7.42 -21.96
CA ARG A 20 -1.22 7.98 -20.92
C ARG A 20 -0.61 7.68 -19.55
N PRO A 21 -0.32 8.72 -18.75
CA PRO A 21 0.04 8.46 -17.36
C PRO A 21 -1.11 7.67 -16.73
N GLU A 22 -0.80 6.50 -16.20
CA GLU A 22 -1.76 5.67 -15.48
C GLU A 22 -2.42 6.52 -14.40
N ARG A 23 -3.74 6.67 -14.48
CA ARG A 23 -4.50 7.43 -13.49
C ARG A 23 -4.77 6.56 -12.28
N VAL A 24 -3.81 6.51 -11.39
CA VAL A 24 -4.00 5.91 -10.07
C VAL A 24 -4.68 6.94 -9.18
N ARG A 25 -5.78 6.55 -8.58
CA ARG A 25 -6.50 7.35 -7.59
C ARG A 25 -6.40 6.68 -6.23
N ILE A 26 -5.96 7.45 -5.24
CA ILE A 26 -5.98 6.98 -3.85
C ILE A 26 -7.35 7.30 -3.26
N ARG A 27 -8.03 6.30 -2.74
CA ARG A 27 -9.35 6.41 -2.14
C ARG A 27 -9.49 5.52 -0.91
N SER A 28 -10.54 5.72 -0.14
CA SER A 28 -10.86 4.84 0.98
C SER A 28 -11.24 3.44 0.50
N PHE A 29 -10.81 2.44 1.25
CA PHE A 29 -11.22 1.05 1.07
C PHE A 29 -12.72 0.90 1.32
N GLY A 30 -13.36 0.01 0.58
CA GLY A 30 -14.71 -0.46 0.83
C GLY A 30 -14.77 -1.99 0.84
N PRO A 31 -15.84 -2.60 1.43
CA PRO A 31 -15.95 -4.06 1.51
C PRO A 31 -15.86 -4.78 0.17
N ASN A 32 -16.27 -4.14 -0.92
CA ASN A 32 -16.16 -4.71 -2.27
C ASN A 32 -14.72 -4.85 -2.75
N ASP A 33 -13.76 -4.18 -2.09
CA ASP A 33 -12.33 -4.28 -2.43
C ASP A 33 -11.65 -5.51 -1.82
N ILE A 34 -12.33 -6.24 -0.93
CA ILE A 34 -11.72 -7.37 -0.19
C ILE A 34 -11.10 -8.41 -1.13
N PRO A 35 -11.76 -8.88 -2.20
CA PRO A 35 -11.14 -9.87 -3.09
C PRO A 35 -9.83 -9.38 -3.70
N SER A 36 -9.78 -8.14 -4.16
CA SER A 36 -8.56 -7.55 -4.75
C SER A 36 -7.46 -7.35 -3.72
N VAL A 37 -7.81 -6.81 -2.54
CA VAL A 37 -6.85 -6.60 -1.45
C VAL A 37 -6.31 -7.94 -0.95
N ALA A 38 -7.16 -8.95 -0.76
CA ALA A 38 -6.74 -10.28 -0.35
C ALA A 38 -5.80 -10.93 -1.38
N SER A 39 -6.03 -10.70 -2.67
CA SER A 39 -5.12 -11.15 -3.73
C SER A 39 -3.75 -10.49 -3.64
N ILE A 40 -3.69 -9.19 -3.38
CA ILE A 40 -2.43 -8.46 -3.17
C ILE A 40 -1.70 -8.98 -1.93
N VAL A 41 -2.42 -9.24 -0.84
CA VAL A 41 -1.85 -9.80 0.39
C VAL A 41 -1.19 -11.15 0.13
N ARG A 42 -1.86 -12.06 -0.59
CA ARG A 42 -1.29 -13.36 -0.94
C ARG A 42 -0.05 -13.24 -1.80
N GLU A 43 -0.09 -12.38 -2.82
CA GLU A 43 1.00 -12.21 -3.78
C GLU A 43 2.21 -11.50 -3.14
N ALA A 44 1.98 -10.37 -2.50
CA ALA A 44 3.03 -9.46 -2.05
C ALA A 44 3.50 -9.73 -0.62
N LEU A 45 2.62 -10.13 0.27
CA LEU A 45 2.92 -10.37 1.69
C LEU A 45 2.99 -11.86 2.03
N ARG A 46 2.55 -12.74 1.12
CA ARG A 46 2.50 -14.19 1.30
C ARG A 46 1.75 -14.61 2.55
N GLU A 47 0.68 -13.89 2.84
CA GLU A 47 -0.20 -14.11 3.97
C GLU A 47 -1.63 -14.39 3.47
N ASN A 48 -2.44 -14.94 4.36
CA ASN A 48 -3.86 -15.17 4.12
C ASN A 48 -4.63 -14.86 5.39
N TYR A 49 -5.50 -13.87 5.32
CA TYR A 49 -6.30 -13.43 6.45
C TYR A 49 -7.78 -13.68 6.20
N PRO A 50 -8.57 -13.95 7.26
CA PRO A 50 -10.02 -14.06 7.11
C PRO A 50 -10.63 -12.72 6.70
N THR A 51 -11.73 -12.78 5.95
CA THR A 51 -12.49 -11.59 5.53
C THR A 51 -12.85 -10.68 6.70
N SER A 52 -13.15 -11.25 7.87
CA SER A 52 -13.49 -10.51 9.07
C SER A 52 -12.39 -9.55 9.52
N LEU A 53 -11.12 -9.87 9.29
CA LEU A 53 -10.02 -8.98 9.66
C LEU A 53 -10.07 -7.67 8.87
N TYR A 54 -10.29 -7.74 7.56
CA TYR A 54 -10.41 -6.53 6.72
C TYR A 54 -11.59 -5.66 7.14
N LEU A 55 -12.72 -6.29 7.47
CA LEU A 55 -13.90 -5.59 7.95
C LEU A 55 -13.66 -4.93 9.31
N ASP A 56 -12.94 -5.60 10.22
CA ASP A 56 -12.62 -5.07 11.54
C ASP A 56 -11.69 -3.86 11.42
N ILE A 57 -10.62 -3.95 10.62
CA ILE A 57 -9.71 -2.82 10.39
C ILE A 57 -10.47 -1.64 9.79
N HIS A 58 -11.36 -1.88 8.85
CA HIS A 58 -12.20 -0.85 8.24
C HIS A 58 -13.11 -0.16 9.27
N ARG A 59 -13.66 -0.92 10.22
CA ARG A 59 -14.50 -0.37 11.30
C ARG A 59 -13.70 0.40 12.34
N TRP A 60 -12.50 -0.05 12.65
CA TRP A 60 -11.67 0.60 13.69
C TRP A 60 -11.22 2.00 13.28
N TRP A 61 -10.85 2.18 12.02
CA TRP A 61 -10.48 3.48 11.48
C TRP A 61 -10.67 3.51 9.97
N ARG A 62 -11.82 3.98 9.56
CA ARG A 62 -12.21 3.98 8.14
C ARG A 62 -11.25 4.77 7.26
N ASP A 63 -10.82 5.97 7.70
CA ASP A 63 -9.94 6.84 6.92
C ASP A 63 -8.50 6.32 6.85
N GLY A 64 -8.12 5.40 7.71
CA GLY A 64 -6.81 4.76 7.73
C GLY A 64 -6.68 3.54 6.83
N PHE A 65 -7.73 3.17 6.09
CA PHE A 65 -7.69 2.06 5.15
C PHE A 65 -7.87 2.60 3.73
N LEU A 66 -6.75 2.63 2.97
CA LEU A 66 -6.67 3.24 1.65
C LEU A 66 -6.41 2.18 0.58
N VAL A 67 -6.90 2.42 -0.62
CA VAL A 67 -6.56 1.64 -1.82
C VAL A 67 -6.05 2.58 -2.91
N ALA A 68 -5.09 2.08 -3.67
CA ALA A 68 -4.67 2.68 -4.93
C ALA A 68 -5.49 2.04 -6.04
N ASP A 69 -6.38 2.81 -6.63
CA ASP A 69 -7.33 2.36 -7.64
C ASP A 69 -6.86 2.76 -9.02
N LEU A 70 -6.69 1.77 -9.88
CA LEU A 70 -6.41 1.97 -11.30
C LEU A 70 -7.64 1.53 -12.10
N ASP A 71 -8.40 2.51 -12.60
CA ASP A 71 -9.59 2.28 -13.44
C ASP A 71 -10.58 1.27 -12.84
N GLY A 72 -10.86 1.39 -11.54
CA GLY A 72 -11.80 0.52 -10.82
C GLY A 72 -11.17 -0.73 -10.19
N HIS A 73 -9.87 -0.95 -10.36
CA HIS A 73 -9.15 -2.10 -9.81
C HIS A 73 -8.12 -1.69 -8.78
N PRO A 74 -8.22 -2.13 -7.51
CA PRO A 74 -7.17 -1.92 -6.53
C PRO A 74 -5.86 -2.61 -6.95
N VAL A 75 -4.79 -1.83 -7.04
CA VAL A 75 -3.42 -2.31 -7.37
C VAL A 75 -2.46 -2.14 -6.20
N GLY A 76 -2.91 -1.55 -5.12
CA GLY A 76 -2.18 -1.38 -3.87
C GLY A 76 -3.14 -1.02 -2.76
N PHE A 77 -2.68 -1.18 -1.53
CA PHE A 77 -3.47 -0.79 -0.35
C PHE A 77 -2.56 -0.48 0.84
N LEU A 78 -3.10 0.29 1.78
CA LEU A 78 -2.52 0.58 3.07
C LEU A 78 -3.61 0.45 4.12
N ALA A 79 -3.39 -0.41 5.11
CA ALA A 79 -4.32 -0.64 6.21
C ALA A 79 -3.67 -0.26 7.53
N ALA A 80 -4.29 0.65 8.26
CA ALA A 80 -3.76 1.17 9.51
C ALA A 80 -4.83 1.27 10.58
N VAL A 81 -4.39 1.33 11.82
CA VAL A 81 -5.22 1.57 13.00
C VAL A 81 -4.67 2.75 13.79
N ILE A 82 -5.50 3.34 14.63
CA ILE A 82 -5.06 4.29 15.64
C ILE A 82 -4.76 3.47 16.90
N SER A 83 -3.48 3.46 17.29
CA SER A 83 -3.07 2.86 18.54
C SER A 83 -3.38 3.81 19.72
N SER A 84 -3.21 3.34 20.94
CA SER A 84 -3.25 4.20 22.12
C SER A 84 -2.26 5.37 21.97
N ASP A 85 -2.50 6.47 22.63
CA ASP A 85 -1.63 7.66 22.68
C ASP A 85 -1.58 8.50 21.37
N GLY A 86 -2.60 8.38 20.51
CA GLY A 86 -2.70 9.23 19.33
C GLY A 86 -1.66 8.94 18.27
N GLN A 87 -1.27 7.69 18.14
CA GLN A 87 -0.35 7.21 17.10
C GLN A 87 -1.08 6.39 16.07
N ALA A 88 -0.70 6.53 14.81
CA ALA A 88 -1.13 5.63 13.76
C ALA A 88 -0.17 4.45 13.66
N ARG A 89 -0.72 3.24 13.45
CA ARG A 89 0.08 2.05 13.19
C ARG A 89 -0.33 1.45 11.86
N ILE A 90 0.62 1.37 10.93
CA ILE A 90 0.42 0.68 9.66
C ILE A 90 0.53 -0.82 9.92
N LEU A 91 -0.55 -1.55 9.64
CA LEU A 91 -0.59 -3.01 9.80
C LEU A 91 -0.15 -3.72 8.52
N MET A 92 -0.57 -3.21 7.36
CA MET A 92 -0.27 -3.77 6.06
C MET A 92 -0.11 -2.66 5.04
N PHE A 93 0.87 -2.81 4.15
CA PHE A 93 1.12 -1.87 3.07
C PHE A 93 1.78 -2.63 1.92
N ALA A 94 1.13 -2.66 0.78
CA ALA A 94 1.63 -3.38 -0.38
C ALA A 94 1.14 -2.79 -1.68
N VAL A 95 1.96 -2.91 -2.72
CA VAL A 95 1.62 -2.64 -4.12
C VAL A 95 1.78 -3.94 -4.90
N SER A 96 0.83 -4.25 -5.76
CA SER A 96 0.91 -5.40 -6.64
C SER A 96 2.21 -5.38 -7.45
N THR A 97 2.83 -6.54 -7.62
CA THR A 97 4.18 -6.66 -8.20
C THR A 97 4.27 -6.01 -9.58
N GLU A 98 3.24 -6.14 -10.40
CA GLU A 98 3.18 -5.56 -11.75
C GLU A 98 3.21 -4.02 -11.75
N PHE A 99 2.79 -3.40 -10.66
CA PHE A 99 2.61 -1.95 -10.56
C PHE A 99 3.65 -1.27 -9.66
N ARG A 100 4.69 -1.99 -9.24
CA ARG A 100 5.78 -1.44 -8.46
C ARG A 100 6.66 -0.51 -9.29
N ARG A 101 7.41 0.37 -8.60
CA ARG A 101 8.34 1.35 -9.17
C ARG A 101 7.67 2.40 -10.07
N ARG A 102 6.39 2.68 -9.83
CA ARG A 102 5.61 3.71 -10.54
C ARG A 102 5.19 4.86 -9.62
N GLY A 103 5.73 4.92 -8.40
CA GLY A 103 5.40 5.94 -7.41
C GLY A 103 4.07 5.73 -6.69
N ILE A 104 3.41 4.59 -6.83
CA ILE A 104 2.11 4.31 -6.20
C ILE A 104 2.25 4.24 -4.68
N GLY A 105 3.27 3.54 -4.18
CA GLY A 105 3.53 3.47 -2.74
C GLY A 105 3.74 4.84 -2.12
N ARG A 106 4.47 5.72 -2.80
CA ARG A 106 4.67 7.11 -2.36
C ARG A 106 3.37 7.89 -2.34
N GLN A 107 2.54 7.77 -3.37
CA GLN A 107 1.23 8.45 -3.42
C GLN A 107 0.33 8.00 -2.26
N MET A 108 0.30 6.71 -1.96
CA MET A 108 -0.47 6.19 -0.82
C MET A 108 0.07 6.70 0.51
N MET A 109 1.38 6.70 0.68
CA MET A 109 2.00 7.19 1.92
C MET A 109 1.76 8.70 2.09
N ASP A 110 1.86 9.50 1.02
CA ASP A 110 1.54 10.93 1.05
C ASP A 110 0.09 11.17 1.52
N ALA A 111 -0.85 10.44 0.94
CA ALA A 111 -2.26 10.51 1.31
C ALA A 111 -2.49 10.10 2.77
N PHE A 112 -1.80 9.06 3.22
CA PHE A 112 -1.91 8.56 4.59
C PHE A 112 -1.33 9.56 5.61
N VAL A 113 -0.17 10.13 5.35
CA VAL A 113 0.42 11.16 6.21
C VAL A 113 -0.51 12.37 6.34
N GLN A 114 -1.10 12.79 5.22
CA GLN A 114 -2.09 13.87 5.23
C GLN A 114 -3.30 13.51 6.09
N THR A 115 -3.84 12.31 5.95
CA THR A 115 -4.95 11.82 6.78
C THR A 115 -4.60 11.83 8.27
N CYS A 116 -3.40 11.38 8.63
CA CYS A 116 -2.92 11.43 10.00
C CYS A 116 -2.83 12.87 10.52
N GLY A 117 -2.33 13.80 9.73
CA GLY A 117 -2.24 15.22 10.08
C GLY A 117 -3.61 15.83 10.33
N MET A 118 -4.58 15.57 9.48
CA MET A 118 -5.97 16.04 9.62
C MET A 118 -6.63 15.47 10.87
N ARG A 119 -6.27 14.26 11.26
CA ARG A 119 -6.80 13.61 12.48
C ARG A 119 -6.11 14.11 13.75
N GLY A 120 -5.03 14.88 13.64
CA GLY A 120 -4.25 15.33 14.77
C GLY A 120 -3.33 14.28 15.38
N LEU A 121 -3.02 13.22 14.64
CA LEU A 121 -2.06 12.21 15.07
C LEU A 121 -0.64 12.77 14.96
N ARG A 122 0.23 12.36 15.87
CA ARG A 122 1.57 12.93 15.98
C ARG A 122 2.64 12.04 15.38
N ARG A 123 2.40 10.73 15.29
CA ARG A 123 3.40 9.74 14.94
C ARG A 123 2.78 8.59 14.15
N ILE A 124 3.55 8.05 13.22
CA ILE A 124 3.23 6.83 12.48
C ILE A 124 4.28 5.79 12.83
N GLU A 125 3.84 4.59 13.15
CA GLU A 125 4.72 3.44 13.44
C GLU A 125 4.36 2.24 12.58
N LEU A 126 5.33 1.38 12.36
CA LEU A 126 5.17 0.11 11.65
C LEU A 126 6.23 -0.88 12.10
N GLU A 127 6.00 -2.15 11.80
CA GLU A 127 6.98 -3.21 11.94
C GLU A 127 7.36 -3.74 10.56
N VAL A 128 8.64 -4.09 10.37
CA VAL A 128 9.16 -4.61 9.11
C VAL A 128 10.19 -5.70 9.40
N ARG A 129 10.19 -6.77 8.58
CA ARG A 129 11.20 -7.82 8.68
C ARG A 129 12.60 -7.24 8.43
N ILE A 130 13.58 -7.66 9.21
CA ILE A 130 14.96 -7.19 9.02
C ILE A 130 15.53 -7.59 7.66
N SER A 131 15.03 -8.67 7.06
CA SER A 131 15.42 -9.13 5.72
C SER A 131 14.79 -8.34 4.59
N ASN A 132 13.75 -7.55 4.86
CA ASN A 132 13.06 -6.78 3.83
C ASN A 132 13.77 -5.45 3.56
N GLU A 133 14.93 -5.54 2.93
CA GLU A 133 15.80 -4.39 2.67
C GLU A 133 15.14 -3.34 1.76
N GLU A 134 14.34 -3.77 0.81
CA GLU A 134 13.63 -2.86 -0.11
C GLU A 134 12.62 -2.00 0.66
N ALA A 135 11.81 -2.61 1.52
CA ALA A 135 10.84 -1.89 2.35
C ALA A 135 11.55 -0.95 3.34
N ILE A 136 12.61 -1.41 3.98
CA ILE A 136 13.39 -0.60 4.93
C ILE A 136 13.94 0.64 4.24
N ARG A 137 14.51 0.50 3.03
CA ARG A 137 15.01 1.64 2.25
C ARG A 137 13.88 2.61 1.90
N PHE A 138 12.73 2.10 1.47
CA PHE A 138 11.56 2.91 1.19
C PHE A 138 11.14 3.72 2.42
N TYR A 139 10.99 3.07 3.57
CA TYR A 139 10.58 3.74 4.81
C TYR A 139 11.61 4.77 5.29
N LYS A 140 12.90 4.45 5.26
CA LYS A 140 13.96 5.41 5.59
C LYS A 140 13.94 6.62 4.68
N HIS A 141 13.79 6.39 3.37
CA HIS A 141 13.71 7.47 2.40
C HIS A 141 12.48 8.35 2.64
N TYR A 142 11.41 7.78 3.18
CA TYR A 142 10.17 8.49 3.52
C TYR A 142 10.21 9.16 4.91
N GLY A 143 11.32 9.09 5.62
CA GLY A 143 11.53 9.75 6.90
C GLY A 143 11.27 8.88 8.14
N PHE A 144 11.09 7.58 7.96
CA PHE A 144 11.02 6.65 9.09
C PHE A 144 12.42 6.34 9.60
N GLU A 145 12.53 6.17 10.91
CA GLU A 145 13.76 5.76 11.59
C GLU A 145 13.51 4.47 12.38
N ILE A 146 14.55 3.65 12.51
CA ILE A 146 14.50 2.43 13.33
C ILE A 146 14.45 2.87 14.79
N ALA A 147 13.38 2.54 15.50
CA ALA A 147 13.20 2.85 16.91
C ALA A 147 13.57 1.69 17.83
N ALA A 148 13.40 0.45 17.36
CA ALA A 148 13.70 -0.74 18.15
C ALA A 148 13.94 -1.96 17.25
N VAL A 149 14.69 -2.92 17.77
CA VAL A 149 14.74 -4.28 17.25
C VAL A 149 13.74 -5.11 18.03
N LEU A 150 12.93 -5.90 17.32
CA LEU A 150 11.92 -6.77 17.90
C LEU A 150 12.36 -8.23 17.68
N PRO A 151 13.04 -8.85 18.66
CA PRO A 151 13.56 -10.20 18.50
C PRO A 151 12.42 -11.21 18.33
N LYS A 152 12.55 -12.11 17.34
CA LYS A 152 11.59 -13.19 17.06
C LYS A 152 10.13 -12.68 16.94
N PHE A 153 9.97 -11.53 16.31
CA PHE A 153 8.66 -10.87 16.19
C PHE A 153 7.70 -11.65 15.29
N TYR A 154 8.22 -12.23 14.21
CA TYR A 154 7.40 -12.99 13.26
C TYR A 154 7.29 -14.44 13.65
N THR A 155 6.23 -15.11 13.20
CA THR A 155 5.92 -16.51 13.58
C THR A 155 6.98 -17.50 13.12
N ASP A 156 7.74 -17.18 12.08
CA ASP A 156 8.88 -17.98 11.60
C ASP A 156 10.18 -17.73 12.39
N GLY A 157 10.14 -16.87 13.41
CA GLY A 157 11.28 -16.56 14.28
C GLY A 157 12.16 -15.41 13.77
N GLU A 158 11.84 -14.81 12.63
CA GLU A 158 12.61 -13.67 12.14
C GLU A 158 12.41 -12.45 13.03
N ASP A 159 13.49 -11.69 13.23
CA ASP A 159 13.44 -10.42 13.93
C ASP A 159 12.74 -9.36 13.06
N GLY A 160 12.16 -8.37 13.71
CA GLY A 160 11.61 -7.18 13.07
C GLY A 160 12.29 -5.91 13.53
N PHE A 161 12.14 -4.86 12.73
CA PHE A 161 12.38 -3.49 13.18
C PHE A 161 11.05 -2.80 13.44
N LYS A 162 10.97 -2.08 14.55
CA LYS A 162 9.97 -1.05 14.72
C LYS A 162 10.50 0.23 14.11
N MET A 163 9.78 0.79 13.17
CA MET A 163 10.14 2.06 12.52
C MET A 163 9.08 3.12 12.82
N VAL A 164 9.53 4.33 12.98
CA VAL A 164 8.70 5.45 13.44
C VAL A 164 9.02 6.71 12.65
N ARG A 165 7.97 7.50 12.37
CA ARG A 165 8.07 8.78 11.71
C ARG A 165 7.15 9.79 12.39
N PRO A 166 7.57 11.05 12.61
CA PRO A 166 6.65 12.09 12.99
C PRO A 166 5.69 12.42 11.85
N VAL A 167 4.47 12.87 12.14
CA VAL A 167 3.48 13.25 11.14
C VAL A 167 3.80 14.60 10.51
N GLY A 168 4.28 15.54 11.30
CA GLY A 168 4.61 16.90 10.87
C GLY A 168 6.06 17.23 10.71
#